data_da53d3d297f12b60e8e64c8b3f1d9cbc
#
_entry.id   da53d3d297f12b60e8e64c8b3f1d9cbc
#
_cell.length_a   1.000
_cell.length_b   1.000
_cell.length_c   1.000
_cell.angle_alpha   90.00
_cell.angle_beta   90.00
_cell.angle_gamma   90.00
#
_symmetry.space_group_name_H-M   'P 1'
#
loop_
_entity.id
_entity.type
_entity.pdbx_description
1 polymer ?
#
loop_
_entity_poly.entity_id
_entity_poly.type
_entity_poly.pdbx_seq_one_letter_code
_entity_poly.pdbx_strand_id
1 'polypeptide(L)'
;MYSSATSPTPIATRTALRPPTAAAGRPGPKQVPPPSRPAVPRGADGRSADARGQAARTALGLRSPETAPPATRAPGARIPAARPGDGRLLRPPMRPGQPAVQERIDPSALQTPAVRAALAGVSRICPAFTPRQVLREGSRHILVAGTIGRAPVVAKCLAPQAVRSEYFEQLVADFHHEVAVYRAFVRHRPPVRLPRLVAADHDRCVLVMERVPGRPAARERHPVNAPTPGEVRALLTAVRTLNLWRPPTDVFQPRLDYQLEIARYHSVGQLTDRDAGDLRGLLHGLGHGPLQLCHGDALLSNMLLAPSGPVLVDWEQAGWYLPGYDLAVLWSVLSGDTAARRQISQLAQSGGTLARDAFLVNLVLVLMREIRLYDVPGAGEEQRIMIRRLYDDAALARRAVRAAVGTR
;
A
#
# COMPACT_ATOMS: atom_id res chain seq x y z
N MET A 1 -54.67 17.28 -6.94
CA MET A 1 -55.27 17.11 -5.58
C MET A 1 -54.10 16.85 -4.63
N TYR A 2 -54.02 17.70 -3.67
CA TYR A 2 -52.98 17.79 -2.64
C TYR A 2 -52.94 16.58 -1.70
N SER A 3 -51.76 16.11 -1.30
CA SER A 3 -51.60 15.61 0.06
C SER A 3 -50.15 15.86 0.52
N SER A 4 -50.08 16.68 1.54
CA SER A 4 -48.91 17.07 2.32
C SER A 4 -48.48 15.90 3.22
N ALA A 5 -47.18 15.62 3.33
CA ALA A 5 -46.65 14.82 4.39
C ALA A 5 -45.47 15.58 5.05
N THR A 6 -45.70 15.85 6.31
CA THR A 6 -44.92 16.59 7.31
C THR A 6 -43.59 15.92 7.62
N SER A 7 -42.54 16.72 7.67
CA SER A 7 -41.21 16.38 8.21
C SER A 7 -41.23 16.36 9.74
N PRO A 8 -40.51 15.49 10.40
CA PRO A 8 -40.26 15.62 11.83
C PRO A 8 -38.98 16.43 12.11
N THR A 9 -39.10 17.36 13.01
CA THR A 9 -38.09 18.23 13.61
C THR A 9 -37.12 17.45 14.49
N PRO A 10 -35.81 17.73 14.49
CA PRO A 10 -34.89 17.12 15.44
C PRO A 10 -34.93 17.86 16.80
N ILE A 11 -35.04 17.08 17.87
CA ILE A 11 -34.98 17.54 19.26
C ILE A 11 -33.51 17.77 19.62
N ALA A 12 -33.16 19.03 19.92
CA ALA A 12 -31.88 19.42 20.49
C ALA A 12 -31.86 19.15 21.99
N THR A 13 -30.94 18.31 22.45
CA THR A 13 -30.62 18.24 23.90
C THR A 13 -29.19 18.71 24.10
N ARG A 14 -29.06 19.98 24.46
CA ARG A 14 -27.85 20.62 24.97
C ARG A 14 -27.71 20.23 26.43
N THR A 15 -26.68 19.48 26.80
CA THR A 15 -26.21 19.39 28.20
C THR A 15 -24.83 20.02 28.25
N ALA A 16 -24.80 21.24 28.79
CA ALA A 16 -23.58 21.98 29.07
C ALA A 16 -22.93 21.38 30.34
N LEU A 17 -21.71 20.87 30.22
CA LEU A 17 -20.88 20.55 31.38
C LEU A 17 -19.99 21.77 31.69
N ARG A 18 -20.17 22.28 32.92
CA ARG A 18 -19.43 23.36 33.57
C ARG A 18 -17.98 22.88 33.89
N PRO A 19 -16.95 23.72 33.76
CA PRO A 19 -15.61 23.35 34.22
C PRO A 19 -15.50 23.47 35.75
N PRO A 20 -14.72 22.61 36.40
CA PRO A 20 -14.45 22.74 37.84
C PRO A 20 -13.40 23.83 38.11
N THR A 21 -13.70 24.64 39.14
CA THR A 21 -12.91 25.64 39.77
C THR A 21 -11.61 25.08 40.33
N ALA A 22 -10.52 25.88 40.17
CA ALA A 22 -9.22 25.67 40.77
C ALA A 22 -9.26 25.67 42.31
N ALA A 23 -8.59 24.70 42.90
CA ALA A 23 -8.20 24.75 44.31
C ALA A 23 -6.73 24.33 44.48
N ALA A 24 -6.09 25.12 45.31
CA ALA A 24 -4.71 25.28 45.65
C ALA A 24 -3.91 24.02 46.04
N GLY A 25 -2.57 24.13 45.87
CA GLY A 25 -1.59 23.49 46.74
C GLY A 25 -0.88 22.29 46.15
N ARG A 26 0.19 22.48 45.37
CA ARG A 26 1.19 21.46 45.09
C ARG A 26 2.38 21.59 46.02
N PRO A 27 2.79 20.54 46.76
CA PRO A 27 4.14 20.46 47.30
C PRO A 27 5.12 19.99 46.21
N GLY A 28 6.31 20.56 46.18
CA GLY A 28 7.35 20.32 45.18
C GLY A 28 7.93 18.91 45.19
N PRO A 29 8.56 18.49 44.08
CA PRO A 29 9.12 17.15 43.96
C PRO A 29 10.41 17.02 44.76
N LYS A 30 10.46 15.97 45.61
CA LYS A 30 11.71 15.50 46.26
C LYS A 30 12.65 14.94 45.22
N GLN A 31 13.86 15.48 45.17
CA GLN A 31 14.96 14.94 44.37
C GLN A 31 15.36 13.55 44.91
N VAL A 32 15.36 12.56 44.02
CA VAL A 32 15.90 11.23 44.23
C VAL A 32 17.33 11.20 43.71
N PRO A 33 18.35 10.79 44.50
CA PRO A 33 19.73 10.72 44.03
C PRO A 33 19.91 9.57 43.01
N PRO A 34 20.90 9.70 42.09
CA PRO A 34 21.13 8.70 41.06
C PRO A 34 21.76 7.39 41.64
N PRO A 35 21.46 6.23 41.06
CA PRO A 35 22.04 4.96 41.52
C PRO A 35 23.53 4.88 41.15
N SER A 36 24.31 4.39 42.10
CA SER A 36 25.75 4.16 42.02
C SER A 36 26.08 3.06 40.99
N ARG A 37 27.08 3.31 40.16
CA ARG A 37 27.68 2.34 39.23
C ARG A 37 28.32 1.19 39.99
N PRO A 38 28.15 -0.09 39.60
CA PRO A 38 28.97 -1.16 40.09
C PRO A 38 30.36 -1.17 39.43
N ALA A 39 31.37 -1.39 40.24
CA ALA A 39 32.77 -1.43 39.88
C ALA A 39 33.12 -2.67 39.02
N VAL A 40 33.97 -2.42 38.03
CA VAL A 40 34.61 -3.46 37.19
C VAL A 40 35.81 -4.04 37.93
N PRO A 41 35.96 -5.35 38.10
CA PRO A 41 37.22 -5.95 38.53
C PRO A 41 38.18 -6.09 37.34
N ARG A 42 39.41 -5.60 37.54
CA ARG A 42 40.56 -5.82 36.67
C ARG A 42 41.31 -7.08 37.13
N GLY A 43 41.78 -7.84 36.11
CA GLY A 43 42.94 -8.74 36.23
C GLY A 43 42.55 -10.22 36.30
N ALA A 44 43.07 -11.14 35.53
CA ALA A 44 44.44 -11.46 35.28
C ALA A 44 44.53 -12.56 34.18
N ASP A 45 45.62 -12.53 33.49
CA ASP A 45 46.31 -13.50 32.65
C ASP A 45 45.92 -14.99 32.69
N GLY A 46 46.03 -15.63 31.49
CA GLY A 46 46.57 -16.94 31.48
C GLY A 46 45.99 -17.97 30.52
N ARG A 47 46.53 -18.03 29.32
CA ARG A 47 46.94 -19.27 28.58
C ARG A 47 46.04 -20.51 28.60
N SER A 48 45.82 -21.03 27.38
CA SER A 48 45.84 -22.45 26.99
C SER A 48 44.59 -23.29 27.31
N ALA A 49 43.90 -23.65 26.24
CA ALA A 49 43.40 -25.01 26.01
C ALA A 49 42.77 -25.13 24.58
N ASP A 50 43.61 -25.31 23.59
CA ASP A 50 43.28 -26.20 22.46
C ASP A 50 43.06 -27.61 23.01
N ALA A 51 42.05 -28.28 22.50
CA ALA A 51 41.73 -29.69 22.63
C ALA A 51 40.40 -30.00 23.32
N ARG A 52 39.29 -29.76 22.65
CA ARG A 52 38.00 -30.50 22.79
C ARG A 52 36.93 -30.01 21.77
N GLY A 53 37.17 -30.29 20.52
CA GLY A 53 36.25 -29.94 19.43
C GLY A 53 36.17 -30.99 18.31
N GLN A 54 36.55 -32.23 18.59
CA GLN A 54 36.63 -33.25 17.55
C GLN A 54 35.93 -34.59 17.89
N ALA A 55 34.88 -34.57 18.71
CA ALA A 55 34.15 -35.77 19.06
C ALA A 55 32.62 -35.59 19.08
N ALA A 56 32.03 -34.98 18.05
CA ALA A 56 30.57 -34.92 17.89
C ALA A 56 30.15 -34.86 16.41
N ARG A 57 30.80 -35.60 15.53
CA ARG A 57 30.42 -35.74 14.11
C ARG A 57 30.32 -37.17 13.60
N THR A 58 29.98 -38.11 14.47
CA THR A 58 29.81 -39.52 14.05
C THR A 58 28.57 -40.12 14.69
N ALA A 59 27.41 -39.63 14.39
CA ALA A 59 26.15 -40.32 14.64
C ALA A 59 25.01 -39.62 13.91
N LEU A 60 24.97 -39.67 12.60
CA LEU A 60 23.74 -39.60 11.77
C LEU A 60 24.15 -40.00 10.34
N GLY A 61 24.02 -41.32 10.06
CA GLY A 61 24.26 -41.89 8.75
C GLY A 61 23.25 -41.40 7.71
N LEU A 62 23.73 -40.57 6.83
CA LEU A 62 23.04 -40.24 5.57
C LEU A 62 23.82 -40.92 4.47
N ARG A 63 23.27 -42.02 3.94
CA ARG A 63 23.74 -42.72 2.73
C ARG A 63 23.59 -41.78 1.52
N SER A 64 24.70 -41.66 0.79
CA SER A 64 24.69 -41.07 -0.57
C SER A 64 23.96 -42.00 -1.54
N PRO A 65 23.22 -41.46 -2.51
CA PRO A 65 22.62 -42.28 -3.56
C PRO A 65 23.70 -42.76 -4.54
N GLU A 66 23.68 -44.06 -4.73
CA GLU A 66 24.48 -44.89 -5.63
C GLU A 66 24.25 -44.47 -7.09
N THR A 67 25.34 -44.31 -7.81
CA THR A 67 25.38 -44.06 -9.28
C THR A 67 24.86 -45.26 -10.03
N ALA A 68 23.81 -45.07 -10.82
CA ALA A 68 23.33 -46.06 -11.79
C ALA A 68 24.22 -46.11 -13.04
N PRO A 69 24.46 -47.32 -13.64
CA PRO A 69 25.30 -47.47 -14.81
C PRO A 69 24.62 -47.00 -16.10
N PRO A 70 25.41 -46.72 -17.16
CA PRO A 70 24.89 -46.13 -18.40
C PRO A 70 24.13 -47.15 -19.24
N ALA A 71 22.93 -46.79 -19.69
CA ALA A 71 22.13 -47.58 -20.59
C ALA A 71 22.73 -47.62 -22.00
N THR A 72 22.87 -48.86 -22.50
CA THR A 72 23.33 -49.24 -23.84
C THR A 72 22.43 -48.63 -24.95
N ARG A 73 23.06 -48.00 -25.92
CA ARG A 73 22.52 -47.39 -27.09
C ARG A 73 22.19 -48.45 -28.12
N ALA A 74 20.93 -48.56 -28.56
CA ALA A 74 20.51 -49.33 -29.78
C ALA A 74 20.69 -48.45 -31.03
N PRO A 75 21.10 -49.03 -32.18
CA PRO A 75 21.37 -48.25 -33.39
C PRO A 75 20.13 -48.21 -34.33
N GLY A 76 19.91 -47.05 -34.92
CA GLY A 76 19.33 -46.99 -36.24
C GLY A 76 17.90 -46.47 -36.40
N ALA A 77 17.73 -45.17 -36.53
CA ALA A 77 16.74 -44.59 -37.41
C ALA A 77 17.33 -43.34 -38.07
N ARG A 78 17.59 -43.45 -39.38
CA ARG A 78 18.04 -42.34 -40.20
C ARG A 78 16.91 -41.34 -40.38
N ILE A 79 17.09 -40.10 -39.95
CA ILE A 79 16.24 -38.97 -40.31
C ILE A 79 16.82 -38.33 -41.56
N PRO A 80 16.02 -38.08 -42.62
CA PRO A 80 16.50 -37.46 -43.83
C PRO A 80 16.84 -35.97 -43.57
N ALA A 81 17.97 -35.53 -44.14
CA ALA A 81 18.43 -34.17 -44.11
C ALA A 81 17.44 -33.24 -44.84
N ALA A 82 16.88 -32.26 -44.13
CA ALA A 82 16.14 -31.15 -44.71
C ALA A 82 17.14 -30.15 -45.31
N ARG A 83 16.93 -29.74 -46.54
CA ARG A 83 17.65 -28.69 -47.23
C ARG A 83 17.42 -27.33 -46.57
N PRO A 84 18.38 -26.42 -46.56
CA PRO A 84 18.16 -25.05 -46.09
C PRO A 84 17.35 -24.27 -47.15
N GLY A 85 16.08 -24.04 -46.81
CA GLY A 85 15.17 -23.16 -47.53
C GLY A 85 14.99 -21.87 -46.73
N ASP A 86 15.08 -20.76 -47.43
CA ASP A 86 14.91 -19.39 -46.92
C ASP A 86 13.68 -19.20 -46.01
N GLY A 87 13.89 -19.30 -44.75
CA GLY A 87 12.88 -19.03 -43.75
C GLY A 87 12.80 -17.53 -43.42
N ARG A 88 12.27 -16.70 -44.30
CA ARG A 88 11.65 -15.44 -43.89
C ARG A 88 10.48 -15.77 -42.97
N LEU A 89 10.70 -15.64 -41.67
CA LEU A 89 9.63 -15.56 -40.67
C LEU A 89 8.76 -14.35 -41.03
N LEU A 90 7.63 -14.61 -41.70
CA LEU A 90 6.54 -13.67 -41.86
C LEU A 90 6.04 -13.34 -40.45
N ARG A 91 6.43 -12.15 -39.93
CA ARG A 91 5.75 -11.54 -38.81
C ARG A 91 4.27 -11.48 -39.15
N PRO A 92 3.36 -11.98 -38.27
CA PRO A 92 1.94 -11.76 -38.49
C PRO A 92 1.73 -10.24 -38.61
N PRO A 93 0.83 -9.77 -39.51
CA PRO A 93 0.57 -8.35 -39.65
C PRO A 93 0.09 -7.82 -38.31
N MET A 94 0.84 -6.84 -37.77
CA MET A 94 0.37 -6.05 -36.63
C MET A 94 -0.99 -5.47 -37.05
N ARG A 95 -2.04 -5.89 -36.36
CA ARG A 95 -3.33 -5.17 -36.45
C ARG A 95 -3.03 -3.72 -36.14
N PRO A 96 -3.46 -2.76 -36.98
CA PRO A 96 -3.32 -1.35 -36.67
C PRO A 96 -3.95 -1.14 -35.30
N GLY A 97 -3.16 -0.60 -34.35
CA GLY A 97 -3.62 -0.34 -33.00
C GLY A 97 -4.91 0.48 -33.09
N GLN A 98 -5.94 0.01 -32.38
CA GLN A 98 -7.10 0.86 -32.18
C GLN A 98 -6.57 2.20 -31.65
N PRO A 99 -6.95 3.33 -32.25
CA PRO A 99 -6.52 4.64 -31.77
C PRO A 99 -6.90 4.69 -30.29
N ALA A 100 -5.92 5.00 -29.45
CA ALA A 100 -6.16 5.31 -28.04
C ALA A 100 -7.38 6.24 -28.04
N VAL A 101 -8.43 5.85 -27.32
CA VAL A 101 -9.62 6.69 -27.14
C VAL A 101 -9.06 8.01 -26.62
N GLN A 102 -8.95 8.99 -27.51
CA GLN A 102 -8.64 10.35 -27.14
C GLN A 102 -9.85 10.78 -26.29
N GLU A 103 -9.67 10.74 -24.96
CA GLU A 103 -10.61 11.38 -24.06
C GLU A 103 -10.81 12.80 -24.61
N ARG A 104 -12.01 13.08 -25.12
CA ARG A 104 -12.36 14.40 -25.63
C ARG A 104 -12.09 15.38 -24.49
N ILE A 105 -11.13 16.27 -24.71
CA ILE A 105 -10.84 17.37 -23.79
C ILE A 105 -12.09 18.22 -23.77
N ASP A 106 -12.78 18.27 -22.65
CA ASP A 106 -13.89 19.18 -22.43
C ASP A 106 -13.33 20.52 -21.89
N PRO A 107 -13.24 21.55 -22.71
CA PRO A 107 -12.72 22.85 -22.27
C PRO A 107 -13.60 23.48 -21.18
N SER A 108 -14.91 23.12 -21.12
CA SER A 108 -15.83 23.64 -20.11
C SER A 108 -15.47 23.19 -18.70
N ALA A 109 -14.88 22.00 -18.54
CA ALA A 109 -14.44 21.48 -17.26
C ALA A 109 -13.38 22.39 -16.58
N LEU A 110 -12.57 23.11 -17.36
CA LEU A 110 -11.60 24.08 -16.81
C LEU A 110 -12.28 25.35 -16.26
N GLN A 111 -13.55 25.60 -16.59
CA GLN A 111 -14.29 26.78 -16.19
C GLN A 111 -15.16 26.59 -14.96
N THR A 112 -15.20 25.37 -14.39
CA THR A 112 -15.97 25.14 -13.15
C THR A 112 -15.41 26.02 -12.02
N PRO A 113 -16.27 26.54 -11.12
CA PRO A 113 -15.80 27.36 -9.99
C PRO A 113 -14.74 26.66 -9.13
N ALA A 114 -14.89 25.35 -8.91
CA ALA A 114 -13.97 24.56 -8.12
C ALA A 114 -12.58 24.46 -8.78
N VAL A 115 -12.55 24.18 -10.09
CA VAL A 115 -11.28 24.09 -10.85
C VAL A 115 -10.61 25.45 -10.95
N ARG A 116 -11.38 26.55 -11.16
CA ARG A 116 -10.81 27.91 -11.18
C ARG A 116 -10.17 28.29 -9.85
N ALA A 117 -10.83 27.96 -8.73
CA ALA A 117 -10.26 28.19 -7.40
C ALA A 117 -8.96 27.41 -7.18
N ALA A 118 -8.92 26.12 -7.59
CA ALA A 118 -7.72 25.30 -7.56
C ALA A 118 -6.60 25.89 -8.41
N LEU A 119 -6.88 26.29 -9.65
CA LEU A 119 -5.92 26.90 -10.57
C LEU A 119 -5.37 28.24 -10.05
N ALA A 120 -6.16 29.04 -9.34
CA ALA A 120 -5.67 30.25 -8.68
C ALA A 120 -4.59 29.94 -7.62
N GLY A 121 -4.73 28.81 -6.90
CA GLY A 121 -3.71 28.32 -5.99
C GLY A 121 -2.44 27.90 -6.75
N VAL A 122 -2.60 27.13 -7.84
CA VAL A 122 -1.48 26.68 -8.67
C VAL A 122 -0.70 27.86 -9.26
N SER A 123 -1.38 28.86 -9.79
CA SER A 123 -0.75 30.04 -10.43
C SER A 123 0.14 30.84 -9.46
N ARG A 124 -0.14 30.80 -8.17
CA ARG A 124 0.67 31.49 -7.15
C ARG A 124 2.04 30.83 -6.94
N ILE A 125 2.10 29.49 -7.02
CA ILE A 125 3.34 28.74 -6.77
C ILE A 125 4.06 28.37 -8.06
N CYS A 126 3.32 28.34 -9.17
CA CYS A 126 3.82 27.97 -10.48
C CYS A 126 3.17 28.84 -11.57
N PRO A 127 3.56 30.14 -11.71
CA PRO A 127 2.94 31.06 -12.67
C PRO A 127 3.05 30.59 -14.13
N ALA A 128 4.06 29.79 -14.45
CA ALA A 128 4.28 29.22 -15.80
C ALA A 128 3.38 28.00 -16.10
N PHE A 129 2.55 27.55 -15.16
CA PHE A 129 1.63 26.45 -15.37
C PHE A 129 0.52 26.85 -16.34
N THR A 130 0.40 26.11 -17.44
CA THR A 130 -0.67 26.30 -18.43
C THR A 130 -1.59 25.09 -18.36
N PRO A 131 -2.84 25.24 -17.85
CA PRO A 131 -3.79 24.14 -17.75
C PRO A 131 -4.22 23.65 -19.14
N ARG A 132 -4.44 22.36 -19.29
CA ARG A 132 -4.84 21.72 -20.54
C ARG A 132 -6.10 20.88 -20.40
N GLN A 133 -6.22 20.12 -19.31
CA GLN A 133 -7.28 19.14 -19.13
C GLN A 133 -7.53 18.89 -17.64
N VAL A 134 -8.79 18.82 -17.25
CA VAL A 134 -9.17 18.29 -15.93
C VAL A 134 -9.14 16.77 -16.01
N LEU A 135 -8.22 16.14 -15.26
CA LEU A 135 -8.12 14.68 -15.18
C LEU A 135 -9.15 14.10 -14.20
N ARG A 136 -9.43 14.86 -13.14
CA ARG A 136 -10.38 14.47 -12.10
C ARG A 136 -10.89 15.71 -11.38
N GLU A 137 -12.20 15.81 -11.24
CA GLU A 137 -12.87 16.72 -10.32
C GLU A 137 -13.65 15.89 -9.30
N GLY A 138 -13.02 15.62 -8.16
CA GLY A 138 -13.59 14.82 -7.09
C GLY A 138 -13.92 15.65 -5.86
N SER A 139 -14.65 15.06 -4.91
CA SER A 139 -15.00 15.72 -3.65
C SER A 139 -13.79 16.02 -2.75
N ARG A 140 -12.71 15.26 -2.89
CA ARG A 140 -11.49 15.43 -2.09
C ARG A 140 -10.43 16.23 -2.83
N HIS A 141 -10.14 15.86 -4.06
CA HIS A 141 -9.03 16.41 -4.84
C HIS A 141 -9.48 16.77 -6.27
N ILE A 142 -8.85 17.81 -6.79
CA ILE A 142 -8.92 18.21 -8.21
C ILE A 142 -7.54 17.93 -8.82
N LEU A 143 -7.53 17.21 -9.94
CA LEU A 143 -6.31 16.96 -10.71
C LEU A 143 -6.44 17.62 -12.08
N VAL A 144 -5.48 18.49 -12.40
CA VAL A 144 -5.41 19.19 -13.68
C VAL A 144 -4.09 18.88 -14.36
N ALA A 145 -4.17 18.34 -15.58
CA ALA A 145 -3.01 18.22 -16.45
C ALA A 145 -2.73 19.54 -17.14
N GLY A 146 -1.46 19.88 -17.28
CA GLY A 146 -1.00 21.08 -17.94
C GLY A 146 0.44 20.96 -18.41
N THR A 147 1.03 22.10 -18.72
CA THR A 147 2.43 22.21 -19.14
C THR A 147 3.13 23.36 -18.41
N ILE A 148 4.43 23.21 -18.20
CA ILE A 148 5.37 24.29 -17.84
C ILE A 148 6.38 24.36 -18.97
N GLY A 149 6.24 25.39 -19.84
CA GLY A 149 6.91 25.39 -21.13
C GLY A 149 6.48 24.18 -21.95
N ARG A 150 7.44 23.28 -22.28
CA ARG A 150 7.15 22.03 -23.01
C ARG A 150 6.98 20.81 -22.09
N ALA A 151 7.29 20.93 -20.81
CA ALA A 151 7.24 19.81 -19.88
C ALA A 151 5.78 19.53 -19.44
N PRO A 152 5.28 18.30 -19.63
CA PRO A 152 3.95 17.93 -19.16
C PRO A 152 3.97 17.75 -17.64
N VAL A 153 2.98 18.33 -16.98
CA VAL A 153 2.83 18.29 -15.51
C VAL A 153 1.37 18.03 -15.09
N VAL A 154 1.19 17.61 -13.85
CA VAL A 154 -0.12 17.48 -13.19
C VAL A 154 -0.10 18.31 -11.91
N ALA A 155 -1.12 19.11 -11.72
CA ALA A 155 -1.43 19.78 -10.46
C ALA A 155 -2.49 18.97 -9.70
N LYS A 156 -2.20 18.59 -8.45
CA LYS A 156 -3.14 18.04 -7.46
C LYS A 156 -3.44 19.13 -6.45
N CYS A 157 -4.72 19.42 -6.25
CA CYS A 157 -5.18 20.42 -5.30
C CYS A 157 -6.25 19.82 -4.40
N LEU A 158 -6.35 20.28 -3.16
CA LEU A 158 -7.51 19.97 -2.34
C LEU A 158 -8.76 20.63 -2.94
N ALA A 159 -9.85 19.89 -3.03
CA ALA A 159 -11.08 20.41 -3.61
C ALA A 159 -11.73 21.43 -2.67
N PRO A 160 -12.26 22.58 -3.15
CA PRO A 160 -12.92 23.57 -2.30
C PRO A 160 -14.09 23.01 -1.48
N GLN A 161 -14.83 22.04 -2.04
CA GLN A 161 -15.94 21.38 -1.35
C GLN A 161 -15.47 20.47 -0.20
N ALA A 162 -14.20 20.07 -0.15
CA ALA A 162 -13.64 19.30 0.95
C ALA A 162 -13.73 20.04 2.30
N VAL A 163 -13.74 21.39 2.30
CA VAL A 163 -13.89 22.21 3.50
C VAL A 163 -15.20 21.92 4.25
N ARG A 164 -16.23 21.43 3.56
CA ARG A 164 -17.51 21.05 4.16
C ARG A 164 -17.54 19.60 4.68
N SER A 165 -16.47 18.84 4.48
CA SER A 165 -16.38 17.46 4.95
C SER A 165 -16.12 17.43 6.45
N GLU A 166 -16.78 16.53 7.17
CA GLU A 166 -16.45 16.20 8.58
C GLU A 166 -15.00 15.68 8.73
N TYR A 167 -14.38 15.23 7.63
CA TYR A 167 -13.00 14.73 7.58
C TYR A 167 -12.01 15.76 7.03
N PHE A 168 -12.37 17.04 6.99
CA PHE A 168 -11.53 18.08 6.36
C PHE A 168 -10.12 18.15 6.95
N GLU A 169 -10.01 18.15 8.27
CA GLU A 169 -8.70 18.19 8.94
C GLU A 169 -7.84 16.98 8.57
N GLN A 170 -8.44 15.80 8.45
CA GLN A 170 -7.73 14.60 8.02
C GLN A 170 -7.29 14.69 6.56
N LEU A 171 -8.13 15.23 5.67
CA LEU A 171 -7.77 15.44 4.26
C LEU A 171 -6.61 16.41 4.10
N VAL A 172 -6.58 17.48 4.90
CA VAL A 172 -5.47 18.43 4.95
C VAL A 172 -4.21 17.75 5.47
N ALA A 173 -4.31 16.99 6.56
CA ALA A 173 -3.20 16.25 7.13
C ALA A 173 -2.60 15.23 6.16
N ASP A 174 -3.45 14.48 5.45
CA ASP A 174 -3.02 13.52 4.42
C ASP A 174 -2.34 14.23 3.24
N PHE A 175 -2.86 15.39 2.80
CA PHE A 175 -2.23 16.21 1.77
C PHE A 175 -0.85 16.72 2.20
N HIS A 176 -0.75 17.25 3.42
CA HIS A 176 0.50 17.72 4.01
C HIS A 176 1.52 16.59 4.10
N HIS A 177 1.06 15.40 4.49
CA HIS A 177 1.89 14.20 4.52
C HIS A 177 2.42 13.86 3.12
N GLU A 178 1.56 13.85 2.09
CA GLU A 178 1.98 13.58 0.71
C GLU A 178 3.06 14.55 0.23
N VAL A 179 2.90 15.85 0.51
CA VAL A 179 3.92 16.87 0.21
C VAL A 179 5.23 16.56 0.91
N ALA A 180 5.18 16.18 2.20
CA ALA A 180 6.36 15.81 2.97
C ALA A 180 7.05 14.55 2.39
N VAL A 181 6.26 13.54 1.96
CA VAL A 181 6.76 12.33 1.31
C VAL A 181 7.49 12.66 0.01
N TYR A 182 6.90 13.49 -0.86
CA TYR A 182 7.58 13.91 -2.10
C TYR A 182 8.89 14.67 -1.83
N ARG A 183 8.91 15.56 -0.83
CA ARG A 183 10.14 16.25 -0.41
C ARG A 183 11.20 15.28 0.11
N ALA A 184 10.79 14.27 0.86
CA ALA A 184 11.68 13.20 1.33
C ALA A 184 12.23 12.39 0.14
N PHE A 185 11.41 12.06 -0.85
CA PHE A 185 11.86 11.34 -2.04
C PHE A 185 12.86 12.12 -2.90
N VAL A 186 12.69 13.44 -3.00
CA VAL A 186 13.71 14.29 -3.66
C VAL A 186 15.06 14.17 -2.95
N ARG A 187 15.05 14.10 -1.62
CA ARG A 187 16.26 14.03 -0.79
C ARG A 187 16.88 12.63 -0.76
N HIS A 188 16.06 11.59 -0.60
CA HIS A 188 16.52 10.23 -0.30
C HIS A 188 16.41 9.25 -1.49
N ARG A 189 15.83 9.65 -2.63
CA ARG A 189 15.79 8.92 -3.89
C ARG A 189 15.41 7.44 -3.75
N PRO A 190 14.12 7.12 -3.53
CA PRO A 190 13.69 5.73 -3.44
C PRO A 190 14.02 4.94 -4.71
N PRO A 191 14.26 3.62 -4.62
CA PRO A 191 14.65 2.78 -5.75
C PRO A 191 13.47 2.41 -6.67
N VAL A 192 12.40 3.19 -6.64
CA VAL A 192 11.19 3.02 -7.47
C VAL A 192 10.93 4.27 -8.29
N ARG A 193 10.20 4.10 -9.36
CA ARG A 193 9.81 5.24 -10.20
C ARG A 193 8.59 5.93 -9.62
N LEU A 194 8.67 7.24 -9.59
CA LEU A 194 7.59 8.14 -9.14
C LEU A 194 7.64 9.43 -9.97
N PRO A 195 6.55 10.19 -10.03
CA PRO A 195 6.56 11.52 -10.63
C PRO A 195 7.54 12.44 -9.91
N ARG A 196 8.31 13.21 -10.67
CA ARG A 196 9.20 14.21 -10.10
C ARG A 196 8.39 15.38 -9.52
N LEU A 197 8.70 15.77 -8.29
CA LEU A 197 8.17 16.99 -7.69
C LEU A 197 8.65 18.21 -8.45
N VAL A 198 7.73 19.10 -8.82
CA VAL A 198 8.00 20.37 -9.50
C VAL A 198 7.82 21.54 -8.54
N ALA A 199 6.66 21.63 -7.89
CA ALA A 199 6.36 22.65 -6.88
C ALA A 199 5.35 22.10 -5.87
N ALA A 200 5.39 22.62 -4.64
CA ALA A 200 4.40 22.30 -3.62
C ALA A 200 4.21 23.46 -2.66
N ASP A 201 2.95 23.74 -2.33
CA ASP A 201 2.55 24.65 -1.28
C ASP A 201 1.75 23.86 -0.24
N HIS A 202 2.33 23.72 0.94
CA HIS A 202 1.76 23.00 2.06
C HIS A 202 0.47 23.70 2.54
N ASP A 203 0.52 25.02 2.73
CA ASP A 203 -0.57 25.78 3.35
C ASP A 203 -1.81 25.87 2.44
N ARG A 204 -1.59 25.87 1.12
CA ARG A 204 -2.67 25.90 0.12
C ARG A 204 -3.09 24.53 -0.38
N CYS A 205 -2.46 23.47 0.11
CA CYS A 205 -2.69 22.11 -0.37
C CYS A 205 -2.62 22.02 -1.90
N VAL A 206 -1.50 22.49 -2.47
CA VAL A 206 -1.20 22.41 -3.91
C VAL A 206 0.09 21.63 -4.13
N LEU A 207 0.04 20.64 -5.02
CA LEU A 207 1.16 19.81 -5.42
C LEU A 207 1.25 19.76 -6.94
N VAL A 208 2.37 20.19 -7.50
CA VAL A 208 2.64 20.11 -8.96
C VAL A 208 3.75 19.12 -9.19
N MET A 209 3.49 18.14 -10.04
CA MET A 209 4.40 17.03 -10.32
C MET A 209 4.48 16.74 -11.82
N GLU A 210 5.49 16.02 -12.22
CA GLU A 210 5.65 15.50 -13.57
C GLU A 210 4.42 14.68 -14.00
N ARG A 211 3.92 14.90 -15.21
CA ARG A 211 2.94 14.02 -15.83
C ARG A 211 3.65 12.83 -16.46
N VAL A 212 3.53 11.69 -15.82
CA VAL A 212 4.10 10.45 -16.33
C VAL A 212 3.23 9.89 -17.45
N PRO A 213 3.80 9.58 -18.63
CA PRO A 213 3.06 8.89 -19.69
C PRO A 213 2.80 7.44 -19.25
N GLY A 214 1.56 6.99 -19.42
CA GLY A 214 1.14 5.64 -19.05
C GLY A 214 -0.35 5.57 -18.76
N ARG A 215 -0.83 4.36 -18.50
CA ARG A 215 -2.20 4.12 -18.04
C ARG A 215 -2.18 3.53 -16.62
N PRO A 216 -3.19 3.75 -15.80
CA PRO A 216 -3.30 3.00 -14.56
C PRO A 216 -3.40 1.49 -14.85
N ALA A 217 -2.87 0.67 -13.96
CA ALA A 217 -2.92 -0.78 -14.10
C ALA A 217 -4.38 -1.28 -14.08
N ALA A 218 -5.25 -0.62 -13.31
CA ALA A 218 -6.70 -0.70 -13.43
C ALA A 218 -7.32 0.65 -13.02
N ARG A 219 -8.53 0.93 -13.51
CA ARG A 219 -9.28 2.14 -13.13
C ARG A 219 -10.11 1.91 -11.87
N GLU A 220 -10.73 0.73 -11.80
CA GLU A 220 -11.57 0.32 -10.68
C GLU A 220 -10.70 -0.16 -9.51
N ARG A 221 -11.20 0.03 -8.29
CA ARG A 221 -10.53 -0.44 -7.06
C ARG A 221 -10.40 -1.96 -7.05
N HIS A 222 -11.45 -2.66 -7.46
CA HIS A 222 -11.49 -4.12 -7.63
C HIS A 222 -11.83 -4.43 -9.09
N PRO A 223 -10.84 -4.52 -9.98
CA PRO A 223 -11.10 -4.70 -11.40
C PRO A 223 -11.65 -6.08 -11.71
N VAL A 224 -12.61 -6.12 -12.61
CA VAL A 224 -13.11 -7.40 -13.19
C VAL A 224 -12.03 -8.03 -14.06
N ASN A 225 -11.32 -7.20 -14.84
CA ASN A 225 -10.22 -7.64 -15.70
C ASN A 225 -8.88 -7.33 -15.02
N ALA A 226 -8.20 -8.37 -14.54
CA ALA A 226 -6.86 -8.22 -13.97
C ALA A 226 -5.83 -7.75 -15.04
N PRO A 227 -4.76 -7.05 -14.65
CA PRO A 227 -3.63 -6.83 -15.52
C PRO A 227 -3.03 -8.16 -16.02
N THR A 228 -2.33 -8.11 -17.15
CA THR A 228 -1.67 -9.31 -17.67
C THR A 228 -0.65 -9.89 -16.67
N PRO A 229 -0.33 -11.19 -16.73
CA PRO A 229 0.65 -11.80 -15.82
C PRO A 229 2.03 -11.11 -15.85
N GLY A 230 2.42 -10.54 -17.00
CA GLY A 230 3.65 -9.75 -17.12
C GLY A 230 3.56 -8.42 -16.37
N GLU A 231 2.43 -7.72 -16.48
CA GLU A 231 2.17 -6.49 -15.76
C GLU A 231 2.10 -6.75 -14.25
N VAL A 232 1.38 -7.78 -13.82
CA VAL A 232 1.31 -8.18 -12.39
C VAL A 232 2.72 -8.41 -11.82
N ARG A 233 3.58 -9.15 -12.54
CA ARG A 233 4.98 -9.36 -12.09
C ARG A 233 5.74 -8.06 -11.97
N ALA A 234 5.60 -7.15 -12.94
CA ALA A 234 6.27 -5.85 -12.90
C ALA A 234 5.79 -5.00 -11.72
N LEU A 235 4.47 -4.97 -11.45
CA LEU A 235 3.87 -4.25 -10.32
C LEU A 235 4.36 -4.82 -8.99
N LEU A 236 4.33 -6.14 -8.82
CA LEU A 236 4.85 -6.81 -7.61
C LEU A 236 6.34 -6.54 -7.39
N THR A 237 7.13 -6.49 -8.48
CA THR A 237 8.55 -6.14 -8.41
C THR A 237 8.74 -4.71 -7.92
N ALA A 238 7.99 -3.74 -8.46
CA ALA A 238 8.07 -2.34 -8.03
C ALA A 238 7.71 -2.19 -6.55
N VAL A 239 6.61 -2.79 -6.09
CA VAL A 239 6.20 -2.77 -4.68
C VAL A 239 7.26 -3.41 -3.78
N ARG A 240 7.78 -4.58 -4.14
CA ARG A 240 8.84 -5.22 -3.36
C ARG A 240 10.11 -4.39 -3.29
N THR A 241 10.49 -3.74 -4.40
CA THR A 241 11.65 -2.85 -4.44
C THR A 241 11.49 -1.68 -3.47
N LEU A 242 10.29 -1.08 -3.40
CA LEU A 242 9.95 -0.07 -2.40
C LEU A 242 10.04 -0.65 -0.98
N ASN A 243 9.40 -1.79 -0.75
CA ASN A 243 9.30 -2.40 0.57
C ASN A 243 10.66 -2.88 1.12
N LEU A 244 11.63 -3.14 0.27
CA LEU A 244 13.01 -3.47 0.66
C LEU A 244 13.88 -2.23 0.91
N TRP A 245 13.45 -1.05 0.48
CA TRP A 245 14.19 0.17 0.70
C TRP A 245 14.20 0.54 2.19
N ARG A 246 15.35 1.02 2.64
CA ARG A 246 15.59 1.41 4.04
C ARG A 246 16.05 2.87 4.11
N PRO A 247 15.10 3.83 4.00
CA PRO A 247 15.42 5.23 4.28
C PRO A 247 15.78 5.44 5.76
N PRO A 248 16.35 6.58 6.14
CA PRO A 248 16.49 6.95 7.54
C PRO A 248 15.16 6.85 8.29
N THR A 249 15.17 6.34 9.51
CA THR A 249 13.96 5.97 10.27
C THR A 249 13.10 7.15 10.69
N ASP A 250 13.68 8.34 10.78
CA ASP A 250 13.03 9.60 11.15
C ASP A 250 12.29 10.29 9.99
N VAL A 251 12.49 9.80 8.75
CA VAL A 251 11.91 10.42 7.55
C VAL A 251 10.42 10.15 7.41
N PHE A 252 9.98 8.95 7.81
CA PHE A 252 8.59 8.53 7.70
C PHE A 252 8.05 8.11 9.07
N GLN A 253 6.73 8.28 9.25
CA GLN A 253 6.07 7.88 10.49
C GLN A 253 5.32 6.56 10.33
N PRO A 254 5.10 5.80 11.42
CA PRO A 254 4.10 4.72 11.43
C PRO A 254 2.72 5.27 11.05
N ARG A 255 2.04 4.58 10.13
CA ARG A 255 0.72 5.01 9.61
C ARG A 255 -0.45 4.27 10.21
N LEU A 256 -0.20 3.15 10.88
CA LEU A 256 -1.24 2.30 11.43
C LEU A 256 -0.91 1.89 12.86
N ASP A 257 -1.81 2.23 13.78
CA ASP A 257 -1.84 1.62 15.10
C ASP A 257 -2.65 0.33 15.03
N TYR A 258 -1.95 -0.79 14.97
CA TYR A 258 -2.56 -2.12 14.80
C TYR A 258 -3.46 -2.51 15.95
N GLN A 259 -3.12 -2.15 17.18
CA GLN A 259 -3.94 -2.45 18.36
C GLN A 259 -5.25 -1.66 18.32
N LEU A 260 -5.16 -0.37 17.99
CA LEU A 260 -6.30 0.51 17.84
C LEU A 260 -7.24 0.05 16.71
N GLU A 261 -6.69 -0.35 15.55
CA GLU A 261 -7.51 -0.83 14.43
C GLU A 261 -8.21 -2.16 14.76
N ILE A 262 -7.53 -3.09 15.41
CA ILE A 262 -8.17 -4.33 15.88
C ILE A 262 -9.31 -4.00 16.86
N ALA A 263 -9.08 -3.11 17.84
CA ALA A 263 -10.09 -2.69 18.78
C ALA A 263 -11.29 -2.02 18.09
N ARG A 264 -11.03 -1.19 17.09
CA ARG A 264 -12.05 -0.50 16.30
C ARG A 264 -12.93 -1.47 15.52
N TYR A 265 -12.33 -2.42 14.76
CA TYR A 265 -13.12 -3.39 14.00
C TYR A 265 -13.85 -4.38 14.91
N HIS A 266 -13.29 -4.67 16.07
CA HIS A 266 -13.97 -5.46 17.10
C HIS A 266 -15.18 -4.71 17.68
N SER A 267 -15.05 -3.44 18.05
CA SER A 267 -16.14 -2.63 18.64
C SER A 267 -17.35 -2.44 17.71
N VAL A 268 -17.12 -2.46 16.38
CA VAL A 268 -18.20 -2.39 15.38
C VAL A 268 -18.69 -3.77 14.91
N GLY A 269 -18.27 -4.85 15.56
CA GLY A 269 -18.71 -6.22 15.28
C GLY A 269 -18.16 -6.86 13.99
N GLN A 270 -17.19 -6.22 13.33
CA GLN A 270 -16.54 -6.80 12.14
C GLN A 270 -15.52 -7.88 12.50
N LEU A 271 -14.97 -7.87 13.70
CA LEU A 271 -14.14 -8.94 14.27
C LEU A 271 -14.86 -9.53 15.49
N THR A 272 -14.83 -10.86 15.61
CA THR A 272 -15.28 -11.55 16.82
C THR A 272 -14.22 -11.45 17.92
N ASP A 273 -14.58 -11.76 19.19
CA ASP A 273 -13.63 -11.85 20.32
C ASP A 273 -12.44 -12.76 19.96
N ARG A 274 -12.74 -13.89 19.34
CA ARG A 274 -11.72 -14.85 18.88
C ARG A 274 -10.81 -14.26 17.83
N ASP A 275 -11.37 -13.62 16.79
CA ASP A 275 -10.55 -13.01 15.72
C ASP A 275 -9.62 -11.92 16.28
N ALA A 276 -10.16 -11.08 17.18
CA ALA A 276 -9.38 -10.03 17.84
C ALA A 276 -8.29 -10.61 18.75
N GLY A 277 -8.60 -11.70 19.47
CA GLY A 277 -7.64 -12.43 20.30
C GLY A 277 -6.52 -13.05 19.48
N ASP A 278 -6.85 -13.75 18.39
CA ASP A 278 -5.91 -14.37 17.48
C ASP A 278 -4.97 -13.34 16.83
N LEU A 279 -5.51 -12.20 16.36
CA LEU A 279 -4.72 -11.11 15.78
C LEU A 279 -3.77 -10.47 16.80
N ARG A 280 -4.23 -10.23 18.04
CA ARG A 280 -3.37 -9.73 19.13
C ARG A 280 -2.28 -10.72 19.49
N GLY A 281 -2.59 -12.03 19.47
CA GLY A 281 -1.62 -13.10 19.66
C GLY A 281 -0.51 -13.08 18.60
N LEU A 282 -0.87 -12.92 17.32
CA LEU A 282 0.12 -12.76 16.24
C LEU A 282 0.95 -11.48 16.42
N LEU A 283 0.32 -10.34 16.74
CA LEU A 283 1.03 -9.08 17.00
C LEU A 283 2.02 -9.19 18.16
N HIS A 284 1.61 -9.83 19.26
CA HIS A 284 2.49 -10.08 20.41
C HIS A 284 3.72 -10.89 19.99
N GLY A 285 3.53 -11.92 19.18
CA GLY A 285 4.63 -12.75 18.70
C GLY A 285 5.53 -12.06 17.65
N LEU A 286 5.08 -11.00 17.00
CA LEU A 286 5.92 -10.15 16.15
C LEU A 286 6.83 -9.23 16.98
N GLY A 287 6.43 -8.92 18.22
CA GLY A 287 7.18 -8.04 19.11
C GLY A 287 7.46 -6.67 18.49
N HIS A 288 8.68 -6.18 18.71
CA HIS A 288 9.18 -4.94 18.11
C HIS A 288 9.97 -5.23 16.81
N GLY A 289 9.48 -6.18 16.00
CA GLY A 289 10.09 -6.51 14.71
C GLY A 289 10.21 -5.27 13.79
N PRO A 290 11.10 -5.33 12.79
CA PRO A 290 11.33 -4.20 11.90
C PRO A 290 10.07 -3.91 11.09
N LEU A 291 9.68 -2.64 11.06
CA LEU A 291 8.67 -2.13 10.15
C LEU A 291 9.22 -2.06 8.72
N GLN A 292 8.32 -1.99 7.77
CA GLN A 292 8.62 -1.91 6.34
C GLN A 292 8.03 -0.63 5.78
N LEU A 293 8.81 0.09 4.95
CA LEU A 293 8.25 1.23 4.24
C LEU A 293 7.30 0.71 3.16
N CYS A 294 6.07 1.17 3.21
CA CYS A 294 5.00 0.82 2.29
C CYS A 294 4.44 2.05 1.60
N HIS A 295 3.85 1.85 0.43
CA HIS A 295 3.03 2.85 -0.24
C HIS A 295 1.78 3.17 0.59
N GLY A 296 1.24 2.16 1.28
CA GLY A 296 0.08 2.28 2.15
C GLY A 296 -1.28 2.25 1.44
N ASP A 297 -1.31 2.57 0.15
CA ASP A 297 -2.49 2.44 -0.71
C ASP A 297 -2.11 1.93 -2.11
N ALA A 298 -1.44 0.75 -2.15
CA ALA A 298 -0.91 0.11 -3.33
C ALA A 298 -2.03 -0.45 -4.24
N LEU A 299 -3.01 0.41 -4.59
CA LEU A 299 -4.08 0.09 -5.51
C LEU A 299 -3.58 0.09 -6.95
N LEU A 300 -4.21 -0.69 -7.81
CA LEU A 300 -3.88 -0.74 -9.23
C LEU A 300 -4.13 0.59 -9.95
N SER A 301 -5.05 1.42 -9.43
CA SER A 301 -5.28 2.80 -9.89
C SER A 301 -4.12 3.75 -9.58
N ASN A 302 -3.34 3.45 -8.53
CA ASN A 302 -2.19 4.24 -8.07
C ASN A 302 -0.86 3.71 -8.66
N MET A 303 -0.93 2.79 -9.61
CA MET A 303 0.22 2.20 -10.30
C MET A 303 0.07 2.41 -11.81
N LEU A 304 0.88 3.32 -12.37
CA LEU A 304 0.87 3.60 -13.80
C LEU A 304 1.78 2.63 -14.54
N LEU A 305 1.26 1.99 -15.57
CA LEU A 305 2.03 1.18 -16.51
C LEU A 305 2.58 2.11 -17.60
N ALA A 306 3.80 2.58 -17.39
CA ALA A 306 4.54 3.41 -18.32
C ALA A 306 5.44 2.53 -19.22
N PRO A 307 5.84 3.02 -20.42
CA PRO A 307 6.74 2.28 -21.33
C PRO A 307 8.07 1.86 -20.68
N SER A 308 8.50 2.61 -19.68
CA SER A 308 9.76 2.39 -18.95
C SER A 308 9.57 1.63 -17.63
N GLY A 309 8.41 1.02 -17.40
CA GLY A 309 8.08 0.25 -16.22
C GLY A 309 7.07 0.94 -15.31
N PRO A 310 6.62 0.27 -14.24
CA PRO A 310 5.63 0.79 -13.30
C PRO A 310 6.09 2.06 -12.61
N VAL A 311 5.16 3.01 -12.41
CA VAL A 311 5.35 4.25 -11.68
C VAL A 311 4.29 4.35 -10.59
N LEU A 312 4.71 4.58 -9.36
CA LEU A 312 3.82 4.69 -8.20
C LEU A 312 3.41 6.15 -8.00
N VAL A 313 2.13 6.39 -7.73
CA VAL A 313 1.53 7.72 -7.54
C VAL A 313 0.57 7.70 -6.35
N ASP A 314 0.23 8.91 -5.83
CA ASP A 314 -0.72 9.06 -4.71
C ASP A 314 -0.17 8.52 -3.38
N TRP A 315 0.82 9.23 -2.85
CA TRP A 315 1.64 8.81 -1.69
C TRP A 315 1.09 9.27 -0.33
N GLU A 316 -0.17 9.68 -0.26
CA GLU A 316 -0.78 10.21 0.97
C GLU A 316 -0.80 9.22 2.15
N GLN A 317 -0.66 7.91 1.87
CA GLN A 317 -0.63 6.86 2.89
C GLN A 317 0.76 6.23 3.09
N ALA A 318 1.81 6.77 2.45
CA ALA A 318 3.15 6.20 2.55
C ALA A 318 3.71 6.30 3.97
N GLY A 319 4.37 5.25 4.45
CA GLY A 319 4.96 5.23 5.80
C GLY A 319 5.37 3.84 6.26
N TRP A 320 5.62 3.73 7.57
CA TRP A 320 6.02 2.48 8.19
C TRP A 320 4.81 1.63 8.57
N TYR A 321 4.83 0.37 8.13
CA TYR A 321 3.82 -0.67 8.41
C TYR A 321 4.49 -1.98 8.82
N LEU A 322 3.73 -2.91 9.35
CA LEU A 322 4.19 -4.31 9.44
C LEU A 322 4.51 -4.85 8.04
N PRO A 323 5.51 -5.75 7.91
CA PRO A 323 5.90 -6.33 6.62
C PRO A 323 4.72 -6.91 5.84
N GLY A 324 4.69 -6.65 4.53
CA GLY A 324 3.68 -7.21 3.64
C GLY A 324 2.37 -6.44 3.55
N TYR A 325 2.27 -5.21 4.07
CA TYR A 325 1.04 -4.41 3.99
C TYR A 325 0.61 -4.14 2.53
N ASP A 326 1.51 -3.65 1.68
CA ASP A 326 1.20 -3.42 0.26
C ASP A 326 0.84 -4.71 -0.48
N LEU A 327 1.46 -5.84 -0.11
CA LEU A 327 1.10 -7.15 -0.64
C LEU A 327 -0.33 -7.56 -0.23
N ALA A 328 -0.76 -7.23 1.00
CA ALA A 328 -2.12 -7.49 1.46
C ALA A 328 -3.15 -6.64 0.69
N VAL A 329 -2.83 -5.37 0.40
CA VAL A 329 -3.66 -4.51 -0.46
C VAL A 329 -3.78 -5.13 -1.86
N LEU A 330 -2.67 -5.48 -2.50
CA LEU A 330 -2.68 -6.10 -3.83
C LEU A 330 -3.43 -7.44 -3.84
N TRP A 331 -3.28 -8.26 -2.81
CA TRP A 331 -4.00 -9.52 -2.68
C TRP A 331 -5.52 -9.29 -2.64
N SER A 332 -5.99 -8.27 -1.94
CA SER A 332 -7.41 -7.95 -1.82
C SER A 332 -8.00 -7.51 -3.16
N VAL A 333 -7.30 -6.65 -3.91
CA VAL A 333 -7.81 -6.08 -5.17
C VAL A 333 -7.65 -7.00 -6.39
N LEU A 334 -6.69 -7.95 -6.37
CA LEU A 334 -6.48 -8.96 -7.42
C LEU A 334 -7.32 -10.23 -7.21
N SER A 335 -8.52 -10.09 -6.68
CA SER A 335 -9.39 -11.21 -6.32
C SER A 335 -9.80 -12.09 -7.51
N GLY A 336 -9.89 -11.52 -8.71
CA GLY A 336 -10.17 -12.26 -9.94
C GLY A 336 -8.99 -13.06 -10.50
N ASP A 337 -7.76 -12.86 -9.98
CA ASP A 337 -6.54 -13.54 -10.44
C ASP A 337 -5.95 -14.43 -9.33
N THR A 338 -6.34 -15.70 -9.36
CA THR A 338 -5.87 -16.71 -8.40
C THR A 338 -4.36 -16.97 -8.50
N ALA A 339 -3.76 -16.80 -9.68
CA ALA A 339 -2.32 -16.98 -9.87
C ALA A 339 -1.55 -15.85 -9.22
N ALA A 340 -2.00 -14.60 -9.41
CA ALA A 340 -1.43 -13.42 -8.72
C ALA A 340 -1.54 -13.56 -7.20
N ARG A 341 -2.71 -13.92 -6.66
CA ARG A 341 -2.91 -14.15 -5.23
C ARG A 341 -1.99 -15.24 -4.66
N ARG A 342 -1.81 -16.34 -5.39
CA ARG A 342 -0.87 -17.40 -5.00
C ARG A 342 0.57 -16.88 -4.97
N GLN A 343 0.99 -16.14 -5.99
CA GLN A 343 2.32 -15.52 -6.04
C GLN A 343 2.52 -14.55 -4.86
N ILE A 344 1.55 -13.70 -4.55
CA ILE A 344 1.61 -12.78 -3.41
C ILE A 344 1.74 -13.54 -2.09
N SER A 345 0.94 -14.60 -1.89
CA SER A 345 1.00 -15.43 -0.69
C SER A 345 2.36 -16.13 -0.54
N GLN A 346 2.94 -16.62 -1.63
CA GLN A 346 4.31 -17.19 -1.63
C GLN A 346 5.37 -16.15 -1.25
N LEU A 347 5.27 -14.94 -1.81
CA LEU A 347 6.16 -13.83 -1.47
C LEU A 347 6.08 -13.44 0.00
N ALA A 348 4.87 -13.37 0.56
CA ALA A 348 4.66 -13.07 1.97
C ALA A 348 5.24 -14.15 2.89
N GLN A 349 5.15 -15.42 2.49
CA GLN A 349 5.66 -16.56 3.26
C GLN A 349 7.18 -16.76 3.14
N SER A 350 7.79 -16.30 2.05
CA SER A 350 9.23 -16.49 1.79
C SER A 350 10.15 -15.84 2.83
N GLY A 351 9.63 -14.87 3.59
CA GLY A 351 10.33 -14.23 4.71
C GLY A 351 10.25 -14.99 6.05
N GLY A 352 9.71 -16.22 6.06
CA GLY A 352 9.55 -17.03 7.26
C GLY A 352 8.30 -16.71 8.07
N THR A 353 8.23 -17.26 9.29
CA THR A 353 7.04 -17.20 10.15
C THR A 353 6.63 -15.76 10.48
N LEU A 354 7.58 -14.90 10.85
CA LEU A 354 7.29 -13.51 11.22
C LEU A 354 6.71 -12.71 10.03
N ALA A 355 7.26 -12.91 8.83
CA ALA A 355 6.74 -12.24 7.63
C ALA A 355 5.34 -12.75 7.26
N ARG A 356 5.09 -14.06 7.37
CA ARG A 356 3.77 -14.67 7.20
C ARG A 356 2.75 -14.06 8.17
N ASP A 357 3.11 -14.01 9.45
CA ASP A 357 2.21 -13.56 10.51
C ASP A 357 1.88 -12.07 10.36
N ALA A 358 2.88 -11.24 10.04
CA ALA A 358 2.70 -9.81 9.73
C ALA A 358 1.77 -9.62 8.52
N PHE A 359 1.98 -10.40 7.46
CA PHE A 359 1.10 -10.36 6.27
C PHE A 359 -0.34 -10.76 6.61
N LEU A 360 -0.55 -11.79 7.44
CA LEU A 360 -1.90 -12.23 7.83
C LEU A 360 -2.63 -11.18 8.66
N VAL A 361 -1.96 -10.51 9.59
CA VAL A 361 -2.52 -9.38 10.34
C VAL A 361 -2.92 -8.27 9.36
N ASN A 362 -2.01 -7.86 8.48
CA ASN A 362 -2.29 -6.85 7.46
C ASN A 362 -3.48 -7.25 6.57
N LEU A 363 -3.53 -8.50 6.11
CA LEU A 363 -4.57 -8.98 5.21
C LEU A 363 -5.95 -8.90 5.85
N VAL A 364 -6.10 -9.32 7.11
CA VAL A 364 -7.40 -9.21 7.80
C VAL A 364 -7.81 -7.76 7.94
N LEU A 365 -6.91 -6.86 8.39
CA LEU A 365 -7.25 -5.43 8.59
C LEU A 365 -7.56 -4.73 7.25
N VAL A 366 -6.82 -5.05 6.19
CA VAL A 366 -7.12 -4.55 4.84
C VAL A 366 -8.51 -5.01 4.39
N LEU A 367 -8.85 -6.28 4.57
CA LEU A 367 -10.17 -6.79 4.20
C LEU A 367 -11.30 -6.16 5.04
N MET A 368 -11.08 -5.90 6.34
CA MET A 368 -12.05 -5.15 7.15
C MET A 368 -12.23 -3.72 6.62
N ARG A 369 -11.15 -3.05 6.23
CA ARG A 369 -11.19 -1.73 5.57
C ARG A 369 -12.02 -1.78 4.27
N GLU A 370 -11.76 -2.77 3.41
CA GLU A 370 -12.48 -2.91 2.14
C GLU A 370 -13.96 -3.20 2.37
N ILE A 371 -14.33 -4.12 3.27
CA ILE A 371 -15.72 -4.40 3.63
C ILE A 371 -16.42 -3.09 4.05
N ARG A 372 -15.83 -2.32 4.94
CA ARG A 372 -16.42 -1.07 5.42
C ARG A 372 -16.64 -0.02 4.31
N LEU A 373 -15.79 0.01 3.28
CA LEU A 373 -15.94 0.92 2.16
C LEU A 373 -17.13 0.56 1.25
N TYR A 374 -17.49 -0.71 1.19
CA TYR A 374 -18.56 -1.22 0.33
C TYR A 374 -19.87 -1.50 1.07
N ASP A 375 -19.81 -1.77 2.38
CA ASP A 375 -20.98 -2.06 3.21
C ASP A 375 -21.67 -0.75 3.63
N VAL A 376 -22.37 -0.15 2.66
CA VAL A 376 -23.12 1.10 2.84
C VAL A 376 -24.60 0.88 2.56
N PRO A 377 -25.50 1.60 3.27
CA PRO A 377 -26.93 1.52 3.01
C PRO A 377 -27.27 1.83 1.55
N GLY A 378 -28.18 1.05 0.96
CA GLY A 378 -28.61 1.25 -0.42
C GLY A 378 -27.67 0.69 -1.50
N ALA A 379 -26.72 -0.15 -1.13
CA ALA A 379 -25.80 -0.82 -2.04
C ALA A 379 -26.54 -1.52 -3.18
N GLY A 380 -26.14 -1.26 -4.44
CA GLY A 380 -26.62 -1.93 -5.65
C GLY A 380 -26.16 -3.40 -5.72
N GLU A 381 -26.67 -4.16 -6.71
CA GLU A 381 -26.38 -5.60 -6.81
C GLU A 381 -24.88 -5.89 -7.03
N GLU A 382 -24.21 -5.14 -7.89
CA GLU A 382 -22.76 -5.30 -8.10
C GLU A 382 -21.96 -5.11 -6.81
N GLN A 383 -22.36 -4.12 -6.00
CA GLN A 383 -21.74 -3.83 -4.70
C GLN A 383 -22.01 -4.95 -3.69
N ARG A 384 -23.22 -5.54 -3.69
CA ARG A 384 -23.56 -6.70 -2.86
C ARG A 384 -22.75 -7.95 -3.23
N ILE A 385 -22.52 -8.17 -4.54
CA ILE A 385 -21.65 -9.24 -5.02
C ILE A 385 -20.23 -9.04 -4.51
N MET A 386 -19.74 -7.80 -4.61
CA MET A 386 -18.41 -7.42 -4.09
C MET A 386 -18.29 -7.66 -2.58
N ILE A 387 -19.29 -7.22 -1.81
CA ILE A 387 -19.32 -7.42 -0.35
C ILE A 387 -19.27 -8.90 0.00
N ARG A 388 -20.10 -9.74 -0.63
CA ARG A 388 -20.08 -11.21 -0.41
C ARG A 388 -18.68 -11.78 -0.63
N ARG A 389 -18.04 -11.42 -1.74
CA ARG A 389 -16.68 -11.87 -2.04
C ARG A 389 -15.66 -11.41 -0.98
N LEU A 390 -15.75 -10.17 -0.50
CA LEU A 390 -14.87 -9.65 0.54
C LEU A 390 -15.06 -10.40 1.87
N TYR A 391 -16.30 -10.79 2.21
CA TYR A 391 -16.57 -11.63 3.37
C TYR A 391 -16.00 -13.04 3.23
N ASP A 392 -16.06 -13.65 2.03
CA ASP A 392 -15.46 -14.96 1.75
C ASP A 392 -13.92 -14.89 1.88
N ASP A 393 -13.31 -13.83 1.33
CA ASP A 393 -11.88 -13.56 1.46
C ASP A 393 -11.48 -13.35 2.93
N ALA A 394 -12.28 -12.62 3.70
CA ALA A 394 -12.08 -12.41 5.13
C ALA A 394 -12.18 -13.73 5.93
N ALA A 395 -13.13 -14.58 5.59
CA ALA A 395 -13.26 -15.90 6.20
C ALA A 395 -12.04 -16.79 5.91
N LEU A 396 -11.50 -16.71 4.67
CA LEU A 396 -10.26 -17.41 4.29
C LEU A 396 -9.06 -16.89 5.11
N ALA A 397 -8.89 -15.56 5.19
CA ALA A 397 -7.82 -14.93 5.94
C ALA A 397 -7.88 -15.29 7.45
N ARG A 398 -9.07 -15.27 8.07
CA ARG A 398 -9.26 -15.67 9.47
C ARG A 398 -8.91 -17.13 9.71
N ARG A 399 -9.23 -18.05 8.78
CA ARG A 399 -8.79 -19.45 8.89
C ARG A 399 -7.27 -19.56 8.86
N ALA A 400 -6.59 -18.80 7.98
CA ALA A 400 -5.14 -18.78 7.93
C ALA A 400 -4.51 -18.21 9.21
N VAL A 401 -5.10 -17.17 9.80
CA VAL A 401 -4.68 -16.63 11.12
C VAL A 401 -4.79 -17.68 12.21
N ARG A 402 -5.92 -18.40 12.31
CA ARG A 402 -6.10 -19.48 13.31
C ARG A 402 -5.07 -20.59 13.14
N ALA A 403 -4.80 -21.00 11.90
CA ALA A 403 -3.77 -21.99 11.62
C ALA A 403 -2.38 -21.49 12.06
N ALA A 404 -2.07 -20.21 11.82
CA ALA A 404 -0.80 -19.62 12.23
C ALA A 404 -0.63 -19.55 13.75
N VAL A 405 -1.70 -19.19 14.49
CA VAL A 405 -1.70 -19.19 15.95
C VAL A 405 -1.53 -20.61 16.52
N GLY A 406 -2.20 -21.62 15.92
CA GLY A 406 -2.12 -23.02 16.36
C GLY A 406 -0.78 -23.69 16.07
N THR A 407 0.11 -23.07 15.29
CA THR A 407 1.46 -23.59 14.98
C THR A 407 2.57 -22.91 15.77
N ARG A 408 2.24 -22.03 16.70
CA ARG A 408 3.15 -21.39 17.66
C ARG A 408 3.16 -22.15 18.97
#